data_2622a0869471b4c31c1c62d3a8d26cd6
#
_entry.id   2622a0869471b4c31c1c62d3a8d26cd6
#
_cell.length_a   1.000
_cell.length_b   1.000
_cell.length_c   1.000
_cell.angle_alpha   90.00
_cell.angle_beta   90.00
_cell.angle_gamma   90.00
#
_symmetry.space_group_name_H-M   'P 1'
#
loop_
_entity.id
_entity.type
_entity.pdbx_description
1 polymer ?
#
loop_
_entity_poly.entity_id
_entity_poly.type
_entity_poly.pdbx_seq_one_letter_code
_entity_poly.pdbx_strand_id
1 'polypeptide(L)'
;PHPGPTAIAGEYGANIGEVLLYGFIVALPTVLIAGPLFTKLAKKIVPASFAKNGNIASLGTQKTFKLEETPGFGVSVFTAILPIIIMSVATIIDLLQETIGFADNGVLAFIRLIGNASTAMIISLLVAVYTMGIKRNIPVKTVMDSCSTAISQIGMMLLIIGGGGAFKQVLINGGVGDYVADLFKGTALSPIVLAWLIAAILRISLGSATVAALSTTGLVIPLLGHSDVNLALVVLATGAGSVIASHVNDAGFWMFKEYFGLSMKETFATWTLLETIISVAGLGFILLLSLVV
;
A
#
# COMPACT_ATOMS: atom_id res chain seq x y z
N PRO A 1 4.81 -8.43 4.51
CA PRO A 1 3.43 -8.90 4.39
C PRO A 1 2.44 -7.77 4.69
N HIS A 2 1.73 -7.36 3.66
CA HIS A 2 0.64 -6.41 3.79
C HIS A 2 -0.65 -7.19 4.10
N PRO A 3 -1.54 -6.73 5.00
CA PRO A 3 -2.75 -7.46 5.38
C PRO A 3 -3.62 -7.88 4.19
N GLY A 4 -3.69 -7.06 3.14
CA GLY A 4 -4.47 -7.35 1.94
C GLY A 4 -4.06 -8.66 1.25
N PRO A 5 -2.84 -8.80 0.74
CA PRO A 5 -2.37 -10.03 0.08
C PRO A 5 -2.50 -11.29 0.94
N THR A 6 -2.23 -11.18 2.25
CA THR A 6 -2.36 -12.32 3.17
C THR A 6 -3.81 -12.76 3.32
N ALA A 7 -4.74 -11.81 3.47
CA ALA A 7 -6.17 -12.10 3.55
C ALA A 7 -6.69 -12.70 2.24
N ILE A 8 -6.28 -12.15 1.08
CA ILE A 8 -6.66 -12.67 -0.25
C ILE A 8 -6.14 -14.11 -0.43
N ALA A 9 -4.90 -14.40 -0.03
CA ALA A 9 -4.35 -15.75 -0.10
C ALA A 9 -5.15 -16.73 0.76
N GLY A 10 -5.53 -16.32 1.97
CA GLY A 10 -6.41 -17.12 2.86
C GLY A 10 -7.78 -17.37 2.25
N GLU A 11 -8.43 -16.36 1.70
CA GLU A 11 -9.75 -16.49 1.06
C GLU A 11 -9.75 -17.44 -0.15
N TYR A 12 -8.71 -17.36 -1.00
CA TYR A 12 -8.55 -18.28 -2.13
C TYR A 12 -8.07 -19.69 -1.74
N GLY A 13 -7.60 -19.89 -0.50
CA GLY A 13 -6.94 -21.12 -0.08
C GLY A 13 -5.57 -21.35 -0.73
N ALA A 14 -4.90 -20.27 -1.15
CA ALA A 14 -3.61 -20.33 -1.81
C ALA A 14 -2.45 -20.51 -0.81
N ASN A 15 -1.41 -21.23 -1.21
CA ASN A 15 -0.19 -21.37 -0.43
C ASN A 15 0.57 -20.02 -0.38
N ILE A 16 0.72 -19.46 0.82
CA ILE A 16 1.41 -18.16 1.02
C ILE A 16 2.86 -18.21 0.55
N GLY A 17 3.54 -19.35 0.72
CA GLY A 17 4.91 -19.53 0.25
C GLY A 17 5.04 -19.42 -1.27
N GLU A 18 4.10 -20.02 -2.01
CA GLU A 18 4.03 -19.89 -3.47
C GLU A 18 3.70 -18.45 -3.89
N VAL A 19 2.74 -17.81 -3.21
CA VAL A 19 2.40 -16.39 -3.47
C VAL A 19 3.62 -15.50 -3.31
N LEU A 20 4.44 -15.73 -2.28
CA LEU A 20 5.66 -14.97 -2.05
C LEU A 20 6.70 -15.26 -3.13
N LEU A 21 6.95 -16.53 -3.43
CA LEU A 21 7.95 -16.93 -4.42
C LEU A 21 7.61 -16.39 -5.82
N TYR A 22 6.40 -16.66 -6.30
CA TYR A 22 5.94 -16.17 -7.60
C TYR A 22 5.81 -14.65 -7.61
N GLY A 23 5.40 -14.07 -6.49
CA GLY A 23 5.38 -12.62 -6.30
C GLY A 23 6.75 -11.98 -6.51
N PHE A 24 7.82 -12.54 -5.98
CA PHE A 24 9.19 -12.07 -6.23
C PHE A 24 9.58 -12.21 -7.70
N ILE A 25 9.28 -13.33 -8.33
CA ILE A 25 9.59 -13.58 -9.75
C ILE A 25 8.90 -12.53 -10.64
N VAL A 26 7.63 -12.23 -10.38
CA VAL A 26 6.84 -11.24 -11.12
C VAL A 26 7.26 -9.80 -10.78
N ALA A 27 7.56 -9.52 -9.52
CA ALA A 27 7.88 -8.17 -9.08
C ALA A 27 9.20 -7.65 -9.66
N LEU A 28 10.24 -8.48 -9.77
CA LEU A 28 11.54 -8.05 -10.28
C LEU A 28 11.46 -7.40 -11.67
N PRO A 29 10.93 -8.06 -12.72
CA PRO A 29 10.81 -7.44 -14.02
C PRO A 29 9.78 -6.30 -14.04
N THR A 30 8.70 -6.39 -13.26
CA THR A 30 7.71 -5.32 -13.15
C THR A 30 8.35 -4.03 -12.61
N VAL A 31 9.16 -4.12 -11.55
CA VAL A 31 9.88 -2.97 -10.98
C VAL A 31 10.89 -2.39 -11.97
N LEU A 32 11.56 -3.20 -12.77
CA LEU A 32 12.47 -2.69 -13.81
C LEU A 32 11.73 -1.85 -14.86
N ILE A 33 10.53 -2.27 -15.24
CA ILE A 33 9.69 -1.51 -16.19
C ILE A 33 9.12 -0.26 -15.52
N ALA A 34 8.45 -0.41 -14.39
CA ALA A 34 7.76 0.65 -13.69
C ALA A 34 8.70 1.66 -13.03
N GLY A 35 9.88 1.25 -12.60
CA GLY A 35 10.90 2.11 -11.99
C GLY A 35 11.79 2.80 -13.03
N PRO A 36 12.97 2.22 -13.37
CA PRO A 36 13.95 2.91 -14.20
C PRO A 36 13.47 3.29 -15.59
N LEU A 37 12.74 2.39 -16.27
CA LEU A 37 12.28 2.65 -17.63
C LEU A 37 11.18 3.70 -17.65
N PHE A 38 10.18 3.56 -16.81
CA PHE A 38 9.10 4.55 -16.71
C PHE A 38 9.62 5.90 -16.23
N THR A 39 10.54 5.97 -15.28
CA THR A 39 11.11 7.24 -14.82
C THR A 39 11.77 8.02 -15.97
N LYS A 40 12.48 7.34 -16.89
CA LYS A 40 13.04 7.96 -18.08
C LYS A 40 11.95 8.54 -19.00
N LEU A 41 10.84 7.85 -19.14
CA LEU A 41 9.68 8.29 -19.92
C LEU A 41 8.98 9.46 -19.23
N ALA A 42 8.69 9.33 -17.93
CA ALA A 42 8.01 10.35 -17.13
C ALA A 42 8.78 11.70 -17.14
N LYS A 43 10.11 11.67 -17.09
CA LYS A 43 10.95 12.86 -17.24
C LYS A 43 10.76 13.58 -18.57
N LYS A 44 10.41 12.85 -19.64
CA LYS A 44 10.12 13.46 -20.96
C LYS A 44 8.70 14.01 -21.03
N ILE A 45 7.73 13.34 -20.38
CA ILE A 45 6.32 13.74 -20.42
C ILE A 45 6.05 14.94 -19.51
N VAL A 46 6.62 14.93 -18.29
CA VAL A 46 6.41 15.96 -17.25
C VAL A 46 7.73 16.42 -16.63
N PRO A 47 8.62 17.05 -17.40
CA PRO A 47 9.94 17.45 -16.91
C PRO A 47 9.87 18.39 -15.71
N ALA A 48 8.85 19.25 -15.64
CA ALA A 48 8.63 20.19 -14.54
C ALA A 48 8.46 19.47 -13.18
N SER A 49 7.88 18.28 -13.15
CA SER A 49 7.70 17.51 -11.92
C SER A 49 9.04 17.06 -11.30
N PHE A 50 10.04 16.82 -12.12
CA PHE A 50 11.38 16.39 -11.71
C PHE A 50 12.34 17.56 -11.42
N ALA A 51 11.97 18.77 -11.81
CA ALA A 51 12.70 20.00 -11.49
C ALA A 51 12.27 20.63 -10.16
N LYS A 52 11.17 20.18 -9.58
CA LYS A 52 10.69 20.65 -8.28
C LYS A 52 11.66 20.14 -7.20
N ASN A 53 12.46 21.04 -6.66
CA ASN A 53 13.19 20.77 -5.43
C ASN A 53 12.15 20.52 -4.34
N GLY A 54 12.14 19.34 -3.77
CA GLY A 54 11.12 18.82 -2.87
C GLY A 54 10.76 19.69 -1.65
N ASN A 55 10.36 20.92 -1.94
CA ASN A 55 9.75 21.83 -0.99
C ASN A 55 8.31 21.36 -0.82
N ILE A 56 8.16 20.36 0.05
CA ILE A 56 6.87 19.77 0.37
C ILE A 56 6.12 20.80 1.19
N ALA A 57 5.33 21.65 0.53
CA ALA A 57 4.55 22.70 1.19
C ALA A 57 3.68 22.15 2.31
N SER A 58 3.19 20.92 2.17
CA SER A 58 2.41 20.18 3.18
C SER A 58 3.22 19.76 4.41
N LEU A 59 4.55 19.70 4.33
CA LEU A 59 5.41 19.40 5.49
C LEU A 59 6.06 20.66 6.09
N GLY A 60 5.68 21.84 5.60
CA GLY A 60 6.19 23.12 6.08
C GLY A 60 7.56 23.52 5.49
N THR A 61 8.08 24.67 5.92
CA THR A 61 9.39 25.15 5.50
C THR A 61 10.50 24.27 6.10
N GLN A 62 11.42 23.85 5.25
CA GLN A 62 12.58 23.07 5.69
C GLN A 62 13.40 23.89 6.69
N LYS A 63 13.46 23.41 7.93
CA LYS A 63 14.32 24.00 8.97
C LYS A 63 15.73 23.47 8.80
N THR A 64 16.70 24.37 8.71
CA THR A 64 18.12 24.00 8.74
C THR A 64 18.61 24.02 10.19
N PHE A 65 19.25 22.94 10.61
CA PHE A 65 19.83 22.83 11.95
C PHE A 65 21.34 22.69 11.83
N LYS A 66 22.08 23.22 12.81
CA LYS A 66 23.49 22.89 12.95
C LYS A 66 23.64 21.44 13.38
N LEU A 67 24.72 20.79 12.98
CA LEU A 67 24.95 19.37 13.30
C LEU A 67 24.93 19.10 14.81
N GLU A 68 25.43 20.04 15.60
CA GLU A 68 25.44 19.99 17.08
C GLU A 68 24.03 20.05 17.69
N GLU A 69 23.08 20.61 16.98
CA GLU A 69 21.67 20.73 17.39
C GLU A 69 20.84 19.51 16.96
N THR A 70 21.43 18.57 16.24
CA THR A 70 20.73 17.36 15.75
C THR A 70 20.90 16.18 16.73
N PRO A 71 19.95 15.23 16.78
CA PRO A 71 20.17 13.98 17.52
C PRO A 71 21.29 13.18 16.86
N GLY A 72 22.00 12.37 17.67
CA GLY A 72 23.03 11.48 17.15
C GLY A 72 22.49 10.50 16.09
N PHE A 73 23.32 10.14 15.11
CA PHE A 73 22.96 9.28 13.98
C PHE A 73 22.25 7.99 14.41
N GLY A 74 22.82 7.26 15.38
CA GLY A 74 22.25 5.98 15.84
C GLY A 74 20.85 6.12 16.42
N VAL A 75 20.59 7.17 17.22
CA VAL A 75 19.27 7.46 17.79
C VAL A 75 18.28 7.83 16.68
N SER A 76 18.71 8.64 15.72
CA SER A 76 17.87 9.05 14.59
C SER A 76 17.44 7.87 13.75
N VAL A 77 18.39 7.01 13.36
CA VAL A 77 18.13 5.80 12.58
C VAL A 77 17.24 4.82 13.34
N PHE A 78 17.56 4.55 14.62
CA PHE A 78 16.76 3.66 15.45
C PHE A 78 15.31 4.14 15.55
N THR A 79 15.10 5.42 15.86
CA THR A 79 13.74 5.99 15.99
C THR A 79 12.97 5.95 14.66
N ALA A 80 13.65 6.22 13.54
CA ALA A 80 13.01 6.17 12.22
C ALA A 80 12.61 4.74 11.79
N ILE A 81 13.41 3.73 12.15
CA ILE A 81 13.17 2.33 11.77
C ILE A 81 12.28 1.61 12.79
N LEU A 82 12.10 2.15 13.98
CA LEU A 82 11.40 1.49 15.09
C LEU A 82 10.01 0.95 14.71
N PRO A 83 9.13 1.67 14.00
CA PRO A 83 7.83 1.11 13.63
C PRO A 83 7.98 -0.11 12.72
N ILE A 84 8.96 -0.10 11.81
CA ILE A 84 9.24 -1.24 10.93
C ILE A 84 9.74 -2.44 11.75
N ILE A 85 10.62 -2.22 12.71
CA ILE A 85 11.10 -3.30 13.60
C ILE A 85 9.95 -3.93 14.36
N ILE A 86 9.09 -3.12 14.98
CA ILE A 86 7.95 -3.61 15.77
C ILE A 86 7.00 -4.44 14.90
N MET A 87 6.64 -3.93 13.73
CA MET A 87 5.76 -4.64 12.79
C MET A 87 6.40 -5.93 12.27
N SER A 88 7.71 -5.90 11.96
CA SER A 88 8.43 -7.08 11.46
C SER A 88 8.52 -8.19 12.50
N VAL A 89 8.74 -7.86 13.76
CA VAL A 89 8.75 -8.85 14.86
C VAL A 89 7.40 -9.55 14.97
N ALA A 90 6.29 -8.80 14.95
CA ALA A 90 4.96 -9.41 14.99
C ALA A 90 4.71 -10.31 13.78
N THR A 91 5.07 -9.86 12.58
CA THR A 91 4.95 -10.65 11.35
C THR A 91 5.77 -11.95 11.41
N ILE A 92 7.03 -11.90 11.87
CA ILE A 92 7.86 -13.10 12.01
C ILE A 92 7.22 -14.09 12.98
N ILE A 93 6.66 -13.61 14.08
CA ILE A 93 5.99 -14.46 15.06
C ILE A 93 4.73 -15.12 14.48
N ASP A 94 3.94 -14.38 13.71
CA ASP A 94 2.77 -14.94 13.02
C ASP A 94 3.17 -16.02 12.02
N LEU A 95 4.23 -15.80 11.22
CA LEU A 95 4.77 -16.80 10.30
C LEU A 95 5.31 -18.05 11.02
N LEU A 96 5.98 -17.86 12.16
CA LEU A 96 6.45 -18.97 12.97
C LEU A 96 5.28 -19.77 13.56
N GLN A 97 4.20 -19.11 13.97
CA GLN A 97 3.01 -19.78 14.46
C GLN A 97 2.35 -20.62 13.37
N GLU A 98 2.21 -20.09 12.15
CA GLU A 98 1.70 -20.86 11.00
C GLU A 98 2.55 -22.10 10.70
N THR A 99 3.88 -21.95 10.80
CA THR A 99 4.84 -23.01 10.43
C THR A 99 4.98 -24.09 11.52
N ILE A 100 5.03 -23.69 12.79
CA ILE A 100 5.33 -24.58 13.94
C ILE A 100 4.04 -25.02 14.64
N GLY A 101 2.93 -24.29 14.51
CA GLY A 101 1.60 -24.66 15.02
C GLY A 101 1.45 -24.50 16.53
N PHE A 102 2.16 -23.58 17.17
CA PHE A 102 1.95 -23.33 18.60
C PHE A 102 0.64 -22.60 18.89
N ALA A 103 0.03 -22.92 20.04
CA ALA A 103 -1.30 -22.44 20.40
C ALA A 103 -1.35 -20.93 20.61
N ASP A 104 -2.46 -20.32 20.26
CA ASP A 104 -2.76 -18.92 20.55
C ASP A 104 -2.80 -18.69 22.08
N ASN A 105 -2.17 -17.64 22.52
CA ASN A 105 -2.12 -17.23 23.93
C ASN A 105 -2.12 -15.72 24.08
N GLY A 106 -2.28 -15.22 25.32
CA GLY A 106 -2.32 -13.79 25.61
C GLY A 106 -1.06 -13.03 25.22
N VAL A 107 0.11 -13.69 25.19
CA VAL A 107 1.37 -13.07 24.76
C VAL A 107 1.35 -12.79 23.25
N LEU A 108 0.86 -13.74 22.47
CA LEU A 108 0.69 -13.55 21.01
C LEU A 108 -0.29 -12.43 20.70
N ALA A 109 -1.43 -12.42 21.38
CA ALA A 109 -2.40 -11.34 21.23
C ALA A 109 -1.79 -9.97 21.55
N PHE A 110 -0.96 -9.88 22.59
CA PHE A 110 -0.26 -8.65 22.93
C PHE A 110 0.81 -8.26 21.89
N ILE A 111 1.57 -9.22 21.37
CA ILE A 111 2.56 -8.95 20.31
C ILE A 111 1.86 -8.46 19.03
N ARG A 112 0.75 -9.06 18.65
CA ARG A 112 -0.06 -8.61 17.50
C ARG A 112 -0.63 -7.21 17.72
N LEU A 113 -1.08 -6.89 18.94
CA LEU A 113 -1.55 -5.56 19.29
C LEU A 113 -0.45 -4.52 19.12
N ILE A 114 0.76 -4.80 19.63
CA ILE A 114 1.91 -3.91 19.50
C ILE A 114 2.36 -3.81 18.04
N GLY A 115 2.36 -4.93 17.30
CA GLY A 115 2.73 -5.03 15.89
C GLY A 115 1.71 -4.45 14.92
N ASN A 116 0.50 -4.12 15.39
CA ASN A 116 -0.46 -3.40 14.57
C ASN A 116 0.11 -2.05 14.13
N ALA A 117 -0.06 -1.69 12.85
CA ALA A 117 0.56 -0.51 12.26
C ALA A 117 0.28 0.78 13.04
N SER A 118 -0.97 1.00 13.47
CA SER A 118 -1.35 2.19 14.25
C SER A 118 -0.67 2.22 15.61
N THR A 119 -0.65 1.09 16.34
CA THR A 119 -0.02 0.96 17.65
C THR A 119 1.50 1.13 17.55
N ALA A 120 2.14 0.48 16.57
CA ALA A 120 3.57 0.62 16.31
C ALA A 120 3.98 2.07 16.01
N MET A 121 3.17 2.79 15.23
CA MET A 121 3.39 4.21 14.92
C MET A 121 3.24 5.09 16.17
N ILE A 122 2.23 4.86 17.01
CA ILE A 122 2.04 5.61 18.27
C ILE A 122 3.22 5.37 19.22
N ILE A 123 3.64 4.12 19.40
CA ILE A 123 4.81 3.78 20.25
C ILE A 123 6.05 4.50 19.71
N SER A 124 6.27 4.45 18.42
CA SER A 124 7.43 5.09 17.78
C SER A 124 7.40 6.61 17.91
N LEU A 125 6.22 7.22 17.83
CA LEU A 125 6.05 8.66 18.09
C LEU A 125 6.42 9.01 19.55
N LEU A 126 5.95 8.24 20.52
CA LEU A 126 6.29 8.46 21.94
C LEU A 126 7.79 8.29 22.19
N VAL A 127 8.42 7.28 21.58
CA VAL A 127 9.88 7.10 21.63
C VAL A 127 10.60 8.28 20.98
N ALA A 128 10.11 8.78 19.83
CA ALA A 128 10.67 9.97 19.18
C ALA A 128 10.58 11.22 20.08
N VAL A 129 9.42 11.48 20.67
CA VAL A 129 9.20 12.58 21.61
C VAL A 129 10.19 12.50 22.78
N TYR A 130 10.39 11.30 23.32
CA TYR A 130 11.33 11.10 24.41
C TYR A 130 12.78 11.26 23.95
N THR A 131 13.22 10.52 22.94
CA THR A 131 14.63 10.45 22.53
C THR A 131 15.13 11.72 21.84
N MET A 132 14.29 12.33 21.03
CA MET A 132 14.64 13.52 20.23
C MET A 132 14.22 14.83 20.92
N GLY A 133 13.30 14.78 21.88
CA GLY A 133 12.81 15.94 22.62
C GLY A 133 13.30 15.95 24.08
N ILE A 134 12.62 15.21 24.94
CA ILE A 134 12.78 15.28 26.40
C ILE A 134 14.22 14.96 26.83
N LYS A 135 14.81 13.86 26.34
CA LYS A 135 16.19 13.44 26.66
C LYS A 135 17.23 14.48 26.23
N ARG A 136 16.90 15.36 25.30
CA ARG A 136 17.77 16.44 24.82
C ARG A 136 17.51 17.77 25.52
N ASN A 137 16.73 17.77 26.59
CA ASN A 137 16.34 18.96 27.34
C ASN A 137 15.58 20.02 26.51
N ILE A 138 14.90 19.57 25.43
CA ILE A 138 14.01 20.46 24.68
C ILE A 138 12.75 20.67 25.51
N PRO A 139 12.31 21.91 25.75
CA PRO A 139 11.11 22.18 26.53
C PRO A 139 9.89 21.45 25.94
N VAL A 140 9.11 20.81 26.80
CA VAL A 140 7.89 20.06 26.40
C VAL A 140 6.97 20.93 25.54
N LYS A 141 6.84 22.21 25.86
CA LYS A 141 6.07 23.17 25.06
C LYS A 141 6.55 23.20 23.61
N THR A 142 7.85 23.28 23.36
CA THR A 142 8.43 23.30 22.00
C THR A 142 8.15 22.01 21.25
N VAL A 143 8.19 20.86 21.94
CA VAL A 143 7.84 19.56 21.34
C VAL A 143 6.37 19.53 20.98
N MET A 144 5.49 19.99 21.88
CA MET A 144 4.03 20.05 21.62
C MET A 144 3.69 21.03 20.50
N ASP A 145 4.35 22.18 20.44
CA ASP A 145 4.17 23.15 19.35
C ASP A 145 4.57 22.53 18.00
N SER A 146 5.63 21.72 17.97
CA SER A 146 6.03 20.98 16.77
C SER A 146 4.98 19.94 16.35
N CYS A 147 4.43 19.19 17.30
CA CYS A 147 3.34 18.24 17.04
C CYS A 147 2.09 18.96 16.53
N SER A 148 1.70 20.06 17.15
CA SER A 148 0.55 20.87 16.74
C SER A 148 0.72 21.41 15.33
N THR A 149 1.92 21.89 15.01
CA THR A 149 2.26 22.37 13.65
C THR A 149 2.16 21.24 12.64
N ALA A 150 2.71 20.05 12.94
CA ALA A 150 2.62 18.89 12.07
C ALA A 150 1.15 18.47 11.82
N ILE A 151 0.31 18.41 12.87
CA ILE A 151 -1.13 18.10 12.75
C ILE A 151 -1.83 19.13 11.86
N SER A 152 -1.55 20.43 12.05
CA SER A 152 -2.16 21.48 11.25
C SER A 152 -1.78 21.37 9.76
N GLN A 153 -0.54 20.99 9.46
CA GLN A 153 -0.05 20.82 8.09
C GLN A 153 -0.71 19.65 7.36
N ILE A 154 -1.01 18.55 8.06
CA ILE A 154 -1.67 17.39 7.47
C ILE A 154 -3.22 17.46 7.52
N GLY A 155 -3.77 18.51 8.15
CA GLY A 155 -5.22 18.64 8.32
C GLY A 155 -6.01 18.59 7.01
N MET A 156 -5.55 19.30 5.97
CA MET A 156 -6.16 19.25 4.65
C MET A 156 -6.07 17.85 4.03
N MET A 157 -4.94 17.17 4.21
CA MET A 157 -4.77 15.78 3.73
C MET A 157 -5.73 14.82 4.41
N LEU A 158 -5.95 14.95 5.73
CA LEU A 158 -6.93 14.13 6.46
C LEU A 158 -8.35 14.36 5.95
N LEU A 159 -8.73 15.60 5.63
CA LEU A 159 -10.02 15.92 5.02
C LEU A 159 -10.18 15.29 3.63
N ILE A 160 -9.15 15.33 2.79
CA ILE A 160 -9.15 14.73 1.46
C ILE A 160 -9.26 13.20 1.58
N ILE A 161 -8.49 12.57 2.46
CA ILE A 161 -8.55 11.13 2.71
C ILE A 161 -9.93 10.72 3.23
N GLY A 162 -10.49 11.47 4.19
CA GLY A 162 -11.82 11.24 4.73
C GLY A 162 -12.91 11.39 3.67
N GLY A 163 -12.84 12.43 2.83
CA GLY A 163 -13.76 12.63 1.72
C GLY A 163 -13.69 11.51 0.67
N GLY A 164 -12.49 11.06 0.31
CA GLY A 164 -12.29 9.90 -0.56
C GLY A 164 -12.85 8.62 0.03
N GLY A 165 -12.68 8.41 1.34
CA GLY A 165 -13.28 7.29 2.06
C GLY A 165 -14.81 7.32 2.08
N ALA A 166 -15.40 8.49 2.29
CA ALA A 166 -16.86 8.68 2.23
C ALA A 166 -17.39 8.40 0.81
N PHE A 167 -16.74 8.91 -0.22
CA PHE A 167 -17.09 8.64 -1.61
C PHE A 167 -17.05 7.14 -1.93
N LYS A 168 -15.95 6.46 -1.51
CA LYS A 168 -15.84 5.01 -1.64
C LYS A 168 -17.03 4.30 -0.97
N GLN A 169 -17.42 4.69 0.23
CA GLN A 169 -18.51 4.05 0.95
C GLN A 169 -19.87 4.24 0.23
N VAL A 170 -20.09 5.38 -0.39
CA VAL A 170 -21.29 5.61 -1.22
C VAL A 170 -21.32 4.65 -2.41
N LEU A 171 -20.19 4.42 -3.09
CA LEU A 171 -20.11 3.47 -4.20
C LEU A 171 -20.37 2.02 -3.76
N ILE A 172 -19.81 1.62 -2.61
CA ILE A 172 -20.06 0.29 -2.02
C ILE A 172 -21.54 0.13 -1.68
N ASN A 173 -22.13 1.09 -0.98
CA ASN A 173 -23.54 1.05 -0.59
C ASN A 173 -24.49 1.13 -1.82
N GLY A 174 -24.03 1.70 -2.92
CA GLY A 174 -24.72 1.73 -4.20
C GLY A 174 -24.70 0.43 -4.99
N GLY A 175 -24.05 -0.64 -4.45
CA GLY A 175 -24.04 -1.97 -5.09
C GLY A 175 -23.13 -2.07 -6.32
N VAL A 176 -22.16 -1.16 -6.47
CA VAL A 176 -21.24 -1.17 -7.64
C VAL A 176 -20.47 -2.50 -7.72
N GLY A 177 -20.10 -3.10 -6.58
CA GLY A 177 -19.42 -4.40 -6.54
C GLY A 177 -20.28 -5.52 -7.12
N ASP A 178 -21.52 -5.61 -6.69
CA ASP A 178 -22.47 -6.65 -7.16
C ASP A 178 -22.79 -6.50 -8.65
N TYR A 179 -22.96 -5.26 -9.11
CA TYR A 179 -23.19 -4.98 -10.54
C TYR A 179 -22.00 -5.45 -11.40
N VAL A 180 -20.77 -5.17 -10.96
CA VAL A 180 -19.56 -5.62 -11.67
C VAL A 180 -19.47 -7.14 -11.68
N ALA A 181 -19.82 -7.81 -10.57
CA ALA A 181 -19.87 -9.27 -10.53
C ALA A 181 -20.82 -9.86 -11.58
N ASP A 182 -22.01 -9.28 -11.67
CA ASP A 182 -23.04 -9.74 -12.61
C ASP A 182 -22.63 -9.62 -14.08
N LEU A 183 -21.82 -8.61 -14.42
CA LEU A 183 -21.28 -8.44 -15.77
C LEU A 183 -20.38 -9.61 -16.24
N PHE A 184 -19.77 -10.33 -15.32
CA PHE A 184 -18.82 -11.40 -15.62
C PHE A 184 -19.37 -12.82 -15.42
N LYS A 185 -20.63 -12.96 -15.00
CA LYS A 185 -21.28 -14.28 -14.88
C LYS A 185 -21.34 -14.94 -16.27
N GLY A 186 -20.79 -16.15 -16.37
CA GLY A 186 -20.83 -16.97 -17.58
C GLY A 186 -19.79 -16.61 -18.66
N THR A 187 -18.77 -15.82 -18.33
CA THR A 187 -17.64 -15.57 -19.27
C THR A 187 -16.70 -16.77 -19.34
N ALA A 188 -16.12 -17.03 -20.52
CA ALA A 188 -15.10 -18.07 -20.76
C ALA A 188 -13.66 -17.56 -20.53
N LEU A 189 -13.48 -16.48 -19.75
CA LEU A 189 -12.15 -15.92 -19.48
C LEU A 189 -11.36 -16.82 -18.52
N SER A 190 -10.03 -16.86 -18.71
CA SER A 190 -9.13 -17.48 -17.74
C SER A 190 -9.33 -16.86 -16.35
N PRO A 191 -9.38 -17.67 -15.27
CA PRO A 191 -9.54 -17.15 -13.90
C PRO A 191 -8.51 -16.09 -13.51
N ILE A 192 -7.28 -16.20 -14.00
CA ILE A 192 -6.22 -15.19 -13.78
C ILE A 192 -6.61 -13.85 -14.38
N VAL A 193 -7.03 -13.85 -15.65
CA VAL A 193 -7.44 -12.62 -16.35
C VAL A 193 -8.71 -12.06 -15.74
N LEU A 194 -9.66 -12.92 -15.40
CA LEU A 194 -10.92 -12.53 -14.76
C LEU A 194 -10.70 -11.87 -13.42
N ALA A 195 -9.88 -12.47 -12.55
CA ALA A 195 -9.53 -11.91 -11.25
C ALA A 195 -8.87 -10.53 -11.38
N TRP A 196 -7.91 -10.40 -12.30
CA TRP A 196 -7.29 -9.11 -12.58
C TRP A 196 -8.31 -8.07 -13.08
N LEU A 197 -9.18 -8.45 -14.01
CA LEU A 197 -10.12 -7.53 -14.64
C LEU A 197 -11.19 -7.05 -13.64
N ILE A 198 -11.75 -7.95 -12.82
CA ILE A 198 -12.70 -7.58 -11.77
C ILE A 198 -12.02 -6.66 -10.76
N ALA A 199 -10.81 -7.01 -10.27
CA ALA A 199 -10.06 -6.18 -9.36
C ALA A 199 -9.77 -4.79 -9.97
N ALA A 200 -9.41 -4.72 -11.25
CA ALA A 200 -9.14 -3.49 -11.96
C ALA A 200 -10.38 -2.57 -12.04
N ILE A 201 -11.53 -3.13 -12.42
CA ILE A 201 -12.78 -2.36 -12.50
C ILE A 201 -13.21 -1.87 -11.12
N LEU A 202 -13.16 -2.74 -10.10
CA LEU A 202 -13.47 -2.36 -8.74
C LEU A 202 -12.49 -1.30 -8.21
N ARG A 203 -11.21 -1.41 -8.53
CA ARG A 203 -10.20 -0.43 -8.15
C ARG A 203 -10.49 0.95 -8.72
N ILE A 204 -10.76 1.02 -10.01
CA ILE A 204 -11.10 2.28 -10.69
C ILE A 204 -12.38 2.88 -10.09
N SER A 205 -13.38 2.05 -9.81
CA SER A 205 -14.67 2.50 -9.27
C SER A 205 -14.59 2.90 -7.81
N LEU A 206 -13.95 2.08 -6.95
CA LEU A 206 -13.98 2.22 -5.48
C LEU A 206 -12.80 3.01 -4.91
N GLY A 207 -11.71 3.14 -5.64
CA GLY A 207 -10.53 3.89 -5.23
C GLY A 207 -9.70 3.26 -4.11
N SER A 208 -9.94 2.02 -3.73
CA SER A 208 -9.20 1.33 -2.67
C SER A 208 -8.68 -0.02 -3.14
N ALA A 209 -7.36 -0.19 -3.16
CA ALA A 209 -6.73 -1.44 -3.53
C ALA A 209 -7.17 -2.61 -2.65
N THR A 210 -7.19 -2.42 -1.33
CA THR A 210 -7.58 -3.47 -0.38
C THR A 210 -9.03 -3.88 -0.57
N VAL A 211 -9.95 -2.91 -0.72
CA VAL A 211 -11.38 -3.21 -0.92
C VAL A 211 -11.59 -3.88 -2.27
N ALA A 212 -10.98 -3.37 -3.33
CA ALA A 212 -11.07 -3.99 -4.65
C ALA A 212 -10.58 -5.44 -4.63
N ALA A 213 -9.43 -5.69 -4.01
CA ALA A 213 -8.86 -7.02 -3.92
C ALA A 213 -9.74 -7.98 -3.11
N LEU A 214 -10.17 -7.60 -1.90
CA LEU A 214 -11.04 -8.44 -1.06
C LEU A 214 -12.42 -8.67 -1.68
N SER A 215 -13.02 -7.65 -2.30
CA SER A 215 -14.29 -7.84 -3.02
C SER A 215 -14.14 -8.79 -4.21
N THR A 216 -13.00 -8.74 -4.90
CA THR A 216 -12.72 -9.64 -6.02
C THR A 216 -12.67 -11.10 -5.58
N THR A 217 -12.14 -11.42 -4.39
CA THR A 217 -12.10 -12.81 -3.92
C THR A 217 -13.50 -13.41 -3.82
N GLY A 218 -14.43 -12.70 -3.21
CA GLY A 218 -15.82 -13.14 -3.08
C GLY A 218 -16.52 -13.38 -4.43
N LEU A 219 -16.10 -12.65 -5.48
CA LEU A 219 -16.68 -12.77 -6.82
C LEU A 219 -16.02 -13.85 -7.68
N VAL A 220 -14.73 -14.08 -7.48
CA VAL A 220 -13.94 -15.03 -8.30
C VAL A 220 -13.98 -16.45 -7.71
N ILE A 221 -14.00 -16.62 -6.40
CA ILE A 221 -14.05 -17.95 -5.74
C ILE A 221 -15.13 -18.87 -6.35
N PRO A 222 -16.38 -18.45 -6.53
CA PRO A 222 -17.41 -19.29 -7.13
C PRO A 222 -17.10 -19.72 -8.57
N LEU A 223 -16.26 -18.96 -9.27
CA LEU A 223 -15.88 -19.18 -10.67
C LEU A 223 -14.67 -20.11 -10.80
N LEU A 224 -13.92 -20.33 -9.71
CA LEU A 224 -12.75 -21.23 -9.68
C LEU A 224 -13.14 -22.72 -9.64
N GLY A 225 -14.37 -23.05 -9.29
CA GLY A 225 -14.84 -24.35 -8.79
C GLY A 225 -14.56 -25.60 -9.64
N HIS A 226 -13.98 -25.48 -10.85
CA HIS A 226 -13.57 -26.59 -11.72
C HIS A 226 -12.35 -26.28 -12.58
N SER A 227 -11.55 -25.25 -12.24
CA SER A 227 -10.39 -24.88 -13.03
C SER A 227 -9.10 -25.35 -12.33
N ASP A 228 -8.25 -26.02 -13.09
CA ASP A 228 -6.89 -26.46 -12.67
C ASP A 228 -5.91 -25.27 -12.69
N VAL A 229 -6.32 -24.11 -12.13
CA VAL A 229 -5.50 -22.91 -12.11
C VAL A 229 -4.70 -22.83 -10.80
N ASN A 230 -3.44 -22.42 -10.91
CA ASN A 230 -2.63 -22.15 -9.74
C ASN A 230 -3.18 -20.95 -8.95
N LEU A 231 -3.70 -21.19 -7.74
CA LEU A 231 -4.36 -20.18 -6.92
C LEU A 231 -3.41 -19.05 -6.50
N ALA A 232 -2.12 -19.30 -6.37
CA ALA A 232 -1.14 -18.26 -6.08
C ALA A 232 -1.04 -17.23 -7.22
N LEU A 233 -1.18 -17.66 -8.47
CA LEU A 233 -1.24 -16.75 -9.61
C LEU A 233 -2.54 -15.94 -9.64
N VAL A 234 -3.66 -16.51 -9.20
CA VAL A 234 -4.94 -15.78 -9.07
C VAL A 234 -4.82 -14.70 -7.99
N VAL A 235 -4.17 -15.00 -6.85
CA VAL A 235 -3.87 -14.02 -5.80
C VAL A 235 -3.03 -12.86 -6.35
N LEU A 236 -1.97 -13.17 -7.09
CA LEU A 236 -1.09 -12.17 -7.69
C LEU A 236 -1.81 -11.31 -8.74
N ALA A 237 -2.66 -11.93 -9.56
CA ALA A 237 -3.47 -11.24 -10.56
C ALA A 237 -4.47 -10.28 -9.90
N THR A 238 -5.17 -10.74 -8.85
CA THR A 238 -6.05 -9.91 -8.03
C THR A 238 -5.28 -8.72 -7.44
N GLY A 239 -4.09 -8.96 -6.89
CA GLY A 239 -3.21 -7.92 -6.36
C GLY A 239 -2.77 -6.92 -7.43
N ALA A 240 -2.34 -7.41 -8.60
CA ALA A 240 -1.94 -6.56 -9.72
C ALA A 240 -3.11 -5.71 -10.25
N GLY A 241 -4.31 -6.29 -10.38
CA GLY A 241 -5.52 -5.55 -10.78
C GLY A 241 -5.92 -4.48 -9.77
N SER A 242 -5.76 -4.78 -8.49
CA SER A 242 -6.18 -3.89 -7.40
C SER A 242 -5.37 -2.59 -7.25
N VAL A 243 -4.27 -2.42 -7.96
CA VAL A 243 -3.47 -1.18 -7.93
C VAL A 243 -3.68 -0.30 -9.16
N ILE A 244 -4.34 -0.78 -10.21
CA ILE A 244 -4.45 -0.06 -11.49
C ILE A 244 -5.08 1.33 -11.35
N ALA A 245 -4.61 2.27 -12.17
CA ALA A 245 -5.24 3.56 -12.44
C ALA A 245 -5.66 4.33 -11.18
N SER A 246 -4.84 4.31 -10.13
CA SER A 246 -5.07 5.13 -8.93
C SER A 246 -5.28 6.59 -9.31
N HIS A 247 -6.42 7.17 -8.92
CA HIS A 247 -6.82 8.52 -9.30
C HIS A 247 -7.54 9.25 -8.16
N VAL A 248 -8.34 10.23 -8.46
CA VAL A 248 -8.97 11.17 -7.50
C VAL A 248 -9.83 10.54 -6.41
N ASN A 249 -10.26 9.29 -6.57
CA ASN A 249 -10.99 8.55 -5.54
C ASN A 249 -10.09 7.77 -4.57
N ASP A 250 -8.75 7.83 -4.77
CA ASP A 250 -7.76 7.15 -3.95
C ASP A 250 -6.97 8.13 -3.08
N ALA A 251 -6.90 7.84 -1.79
CA ALA A 251 -6.09 8.60 -0.84
C ALA A 251 -4.61 8.65 -1.25
N GLY A 252 -4.07 7.55 -1.80
CA GLY A 252 -2.68 7.46 -2.28
C GLY A 252 -2.37 8.49 -3.36
N PHE A 253 -3.30 8.71 -4.29
CA PHE A 253 -3.17 9.72 -5.33
C PHE A 253 -2.99 11.13 -4.74
N TRP A 254 -3.80 11.49 -3.75
CA TRP A 254 -3.74 12.79 -3.11
C TRP A 254 -2.50 12.94 -2.23
N MET A 255 -2.13 11.89 -1.51
CA MET A 255 -0.89 11.88 -0.72
C MET A 255 0.33 12.11 -1.61
N PHE A 256 0.43 11.38 -2.72
CA PHE A 256 1.53 11.55 -3.68
C PHE A 256 1.56 12.96 -4.26
N LYS A 257 0.39 13.48 -4.68
CA LYS A 257 0.26 14.85 -5.19
C LYS A 257 0.77 15.88 -4.19
N GLU A 258 0.31 15.80 -2.95
CA GLU A 258 0.67 16.77 -1.92
C GLU A 258 2.13 16.64 -1.47
N TYR A 259 2.64 15.42 -1.28
CA TYR A 259 4.03 15.21 -0.87
C TYR A 259 5.04 15.72 -1.89
N PHE A 260 4.75 15.61 -3.17
CA PHE A 260 5.65 16.09 -4.22
C PHE A 260 5.27 17.46 -4.78
N GLY A 261 4.25 18.12 -4.24
CA GLY A 261 3.80 19.44 -4.68
C GLY A 261 3.37 19.44 -6.15
N LEU A 262 2.73 18.37 -6.63
CA LEU A 262 2.38 18.19 -8.02
C LEU A 262 1.04 18.84 -8.35
N SER A 263 0.88 19.29 -9.59
CA SER A 263 -0.43 19.59 -10.15
C SER A 263 -1.21 18.31 -10.44
N MET A 264 -2.52 18.41 -10.65
CA MET A 264 -3.37 17.27 -11.03
C MET A 264 -2.83 16.56 -12.28
N LYS A 265 -2.48 17.32 -13.33
CA LYS A 265 -1.94 16.78 -14.57
C LYS A 265 -0.64 16.00 -14.36
N GLU A 266 0.27 16.55 -13.55
CA GLU A 266 1.53 15.88 -13.22
C GLU A 266 1.30 14.60 -12.41
N THR A 267 0.34 14.60 -11.48
CA THR A 267 0.00 13.41 -10.68
C THR A 267 -0.58 12.31 -11.55
N PHE A 268 -1.48 12.63 -12.47
CA PHE A 268 -1.98 11.65 -13.45
C PHE A 268 -0.86 11.09 -14.34
N ALA A 269 0.04 11.94 -14.80
CA ALA A 269 1.14 11.54 -15.69
C ALA A 269 2.29 10.81 -14.98
N THR A 270 2.35 10.85 -13.66
CA THR A 270 3.35 10.13 -12.85
C THR A 270 2.71 8.97 -12.08
N TRP A 271 1.93 9.25 -11.04
CA TRP A 271 1.36 8.25 -10.13
C TRP A 271 0.39 7.31 -10.82
N THR A 272 -0.66 7.85 -11.45
CA THR A 272 -1.69 7.03 -12.09
C THR A 272 -1.12 6.16 -13.19
N LEU A 273 -0.21 6.71 -13.99
CA LEU A 273 0.44 5.97 -15.06
C LEU A 273 1.40 4.91 -14.50
N LEU A 274 2.14 5.21 -13.43
CA LEU A 274 3.00 4.26 -12.73
C LEU A 274 2.21 3.05 -12.22
N GLU A 275 1.12 3.28 -11.49
CA GLU A 275 0.24 2.24 -10.96
C GLU A 275 -0.38 1.39 -12.08
N THR A 276 -0.75 2.04 -13.19
CA THR A 276 -1.26 1.34 -14.37
C THR A 276 -0.20 0.44 -15.00
N ILE A 277 1.04 0.92 -15.12
CA ILE A 277 2.16 0.13 -15.66
C ILE A 277 2.46 -1.07 -14.75
N ILE A 278 2.48 -0.87 -13.43
CA ILE A 278 2.67 -1.97 -12.47
C ILE A 278 1.59 -3.04 -12.66
N SER A 279 0.34 -2.64 -12.76
CA SER A 279 -0.79 -3.54 -12.92
C SER A 279 -0.72 -4.35 -14.22
N VAL A 280 -0.53 -3.67 -15.35
CA VAL A 280 -0.53 -4.32 -16.68
C VAL A 280 0.72 -5.18 -16.88
N ALA A 281 1.91 -4.67 -16.52
CA ALA A 281 3.14 -5.44 -16.60
C ALA A 281 3.11 -6.63 -15.63
N GLY A 282 2.57 -6.44 -14.42
CA GLY A 282 2.36 -7.51 -13.45
C GLY A 282 1.48 -8.63 -14.02
N LEU A 283 0.34 -8.30 -14.60
CA LEU A 283 -0.49 -9.29 -15.29
C LEU A 283 0.26 -10.00 -16.39
N GLY A 284 1.01 -9.27 -17.25
CA GLY A 284 1.79 -9.86 -18.33
C GLY A 284 2.80 -10.90 -17.81
N PHE A 285 3.54 -10.60 -16.73
CA PHE A 285 4.48 -11.55 -16.14
C PHE A 285 3.79 -12.70 -15.39
N ILE A 286 2.62 -12.48 -14.80
CA ILE A 286 1.81 -13.55 -14.20
C ILE A 286 1.35 -14.52 -15.29
N LEU A 287 0.87 -14.03 -16.44
CA LEU A 287 0.47 -14.87 -17.56
C LEU A 287 1.65 -15.61 -18.19
N LEU A 288 2.82 -14.99 -18.28
CA LEU A 288 4.04 -15.70 -18.71
C LEU A 288 4.43 -16.80 -17.73
N LEU A 289 4.34 -16.55 -16.44
CA LEU A 289 4.62 -17.53 -15.41
C LEU A 289 3.62 -18.68 -15.42
N SER A 290 2.33 -18.41 -15.71
CA SER A 290 1.29 -19.44 -15.81
C SER A 290 1.49 -20.45 -16.95
N LEU A 291 2.44 -20.22 -17.83
CA LEU A 291 2.81 -21.20 -18.88
C LEU A 291 3.75 -22.28 -18.40
N VAL A 292 4.36 -22.13 -17.21
CA VAL A 292 5.39 -23.02 -16.67
C VAL A 292 5.07 -23.58 -15.28
N VAL A 293 4.00 -23.08 -14.64
CA VAL A 293 3.54 -23.51 -13.28
C VAL A 293 2.07 -23.83 -13.25
#